data_aed7bc39c169c8c425937324b897940c
#
_entry.id   aed7bc39c169c8c425937324b897940c
#
_cell.length_a   1.000
_cell.length_b   1.000
_cell.length_c   1.000
_cell.angle_alpha   90.00
_cell.angle_beta   90.00
_cell.angle_gamma   90.00
#
_symmetry.space_group_name_H-M   'P 1'
#
loop_
_entity.id
_entity.type
_entity.pdbx_description
1 polymer ?
#
loop_
_entity_poly.entity_id
_entity_poly.type
_entity_poly.pdbx_seq_one_letter_code
_entity_poly.pdbx_strand_id
1 'polypeptide(L)'
;MCYNPFMNFSEILKPGLSAEKSETVTDDKTAASFGSGGIAVYATPAMIALMEGAAFSAAEALLPQGWSTVGTELNVKHLSATPTGMKVYARAELLGIDGRALSFKVEAFDEVGKIGEGTHGRFIIEAEKFLAKVESKGK
;
A
#
# COMPACT_ATOMS: atom_id res chain seq x y z
N MET A 1 -18.36 16.73 -9.26
CA MET A 1 -17.16 17.29 -9.88
C MET A 1 -17.01 16.76 -11.29
N CYS A 2 -16.75 17.63 -12.23
CA CYS A 2 -16.60 17.24 -13.62
C CYS A 2 -15.23 16.59 -13.86
N TYR A 3 -15.23 15.54 -14.68
CA TYR A 3 -14.00 14.92 -15.12
C TYR A 3 -13.22 15.89 -16.00
N ASN A 4 -11.93 16.06 -15.70
CA ASN A 4 -11.03 16.88 -16.50
C ASN A 4 -10.00 15.97 -17.17
N PRO A 5 -10.10 15.76 -18.52
CA PRO A 5 -9.14 14.88 -19.22
C PRO A 5 -7.72 15.42 -19.23
N PHE A 6 -7.53 16.70 -18.90
CA PHE A 6 -6.22 17.32 -18.84
C PHE A 6 -5.69 17.44 -17.43
N MET A 7 -6.29 16.71 -16.47
CA MET A 7 -5.87 16.76 -15.08
C MET A 7 -4.40 16.34 -14.93
N ASN A 8 -3.63 17.19 -14.25
CA ASN A 8 -2.24 16.92 -13.93
C ASN A 8 -2.17 16.45 -12.47
N PHE A 9 -1.99 15.16 -12.27
CA PHE A 9 -1.96 14.58 -10.92
C PHE A 9 -0.77 15.05 -10.10
N SER A 10 0.32 15.49 -10.76
CA SER A 10 1.49 16.00 -10.04
C SER A 10 1.21 17.32 -9.32
N GLU A 11 0.13 18.01 -9.64
CA GLU A 11 -0.31 19.20 -8.91
C GLU A 11 -1.07 18.84 -7.64
N ILE A 12 -1.62 17.64 -7.59
CA ILE A 12 -2.43 17.15 -6.46
C ILE A 12 -1.59 16.30 -5.51
N LEU A 13 -0.79 15.38 -6.09
CA LEU A 13 0.04 14.45 -5.34
C LEU A 13 1.49 14.88 -5.46
N LYS A 14 2.09 15.27 -4.35
CA LYS A 14 3.44 15.81 -4.35
C LYS A 14 4.38 14.97 -3.50
N PRO A 15 5.66 14.87 -3.88
CA PRO A 15 6.65 14.18 -3.05
C PRO A 15 6.60 14.69 -1.61
N GLY A 16 6.73 13.77 -0.68
CA GLY A 16 6.60 14.05 0.74
C GLY A 16 5.23 13.74 1.32
N LEU A 17 4.22 13.56 0.46
CA LEU A 17 2.90 13.11 0.91
C LEU A 17 3.05 11.77 1.61
N SER A 18 2.51 11.63 2.81
CA SER A 18 2.65 10.40 3.60
C SER A 18 1.38 10.04 4.33
N ALA A 19 1.30 8.78 4.72
CA ALA A 19 0.22 8.28 5.58
C ALA A 19 0.74 7.10 6.38
N GLU A 20 0.08 6.82 7.48
CA GLU A 20 0.38 5.68 8.34
C GLU A 20 -0.87 4.83 8.52
N LYS A 21 -0.67 3.54 8.73
CA LYS A 21 -1.73 2.60 9.02
C LYS A 21 -1.22 1.60 10.05
N SER A 22 -2.07 1.20 11.00
CA SER A 22 -1.65 0.30 12.06
C SER A 22 -2.64 -0.85 12.21
N GLU A 23 -2.16 -1.94 12.83
CA GLU A 23 -2.98 -3.08 13.20
C GLU A 23 -2.30 -3.84 14.33
N THR A 24 -3.00 -4.79 14.92
CA THR A 24 -2.43 -5.71 15.90
C THR A 24 -2.18 -7.04 15.21
N VAL A 25 -1.09 -7.70 15.55
CA VAL A 25 -0.78 -9.03 15.00
C VAL A 25 -1.71 -10.05 15.67
N THR A 26 -2.88 -10.25 15.08
CA THR A 26 -3.84 -11.26 15.50
C THR A 26 -3.46 -12.60 14.89
N ASP A 27 -4.06 -13.70 15.37
CA ASP A 27 -3.71 -15.05 14.90
C ASP A 27 -3.87 -15.22 13.40
N ASP A 28 -4.87 -14.56 12.80
CA ASP A 28 -5.12 -14.62 11.36
C ASP A 28 -4.11 -13.82 10.52
N LYS A 29 -3.21 -13.10 11.17
CA LYS A 29 -2.15 -12.32 10.51
C LYS A 29 -0.80 -13.00 10.55
N THR A 30 -0.73 -14.24 11.03
CA THR A 30 0.55 -14.96 11.16
C THR A 30 0.93 -15.69 9.88
N ALA A 31 2.24 -15.96 9.74
CA ALA A 31 2.76 -16.72 8.61
C ALA A 31 2.10 -18.11 8.53
N ALA A 32 1.90 -18.75 9.67
CA ALA A 32 1.24 -20.06 9.73
C ALA A 32 -0.20 -19.99 9.20
N SER A 33 -0.93 -18.94 9.56
CA SER A 33 -2.32 -18.75 9.12
C SER A 33 -2.42 -18.40 7.64
N PHE A 34 -1.48 -17.62 7.12
CA PHE A 34 -1.43 -17.26 5.70
C PHE A 34 -0.94 -18.41 4.81
N GLY A 35 -0.28 -19.42 5.41
CA GLY A 35 0.35 -20.47 4.62
C GLY A 35 1.64 -20.02 3.96
N SER A 36 2.19 -18.88 4.37
CA SER A 36 3.45 -18.35 3.84
C SER A 36 4.66 -18.82 4.64
N GLY A 37 4.43 -19.57 5.71
CA GLY A 37 5.45 -20.15 6.57
C GLY A 37 4.77 -21.02 7.61
N GLY A 38 5.56 -21.62 8.51
CA GLY A 38 5.05 -22.53 9.54
C GLY A 38 5.04 -21.96 10.95
N ILE A 39 5.42 -20.70 11.12
CA ILE A 39 5.65 -20.10 12.44
C ILE A 39 4.58 -19.05 12.73
N ALA A 40 4.20 -18.93 14.01
CA ALA A 40 3.17 -17.98 14.45
C ALA A 40 3.77 -16.61 14.72
N VAL A 41 4.28 -15.97 13.68
CA VAL A 41 4.80 -14.60 13.70
C VAL A 41 4.10 -13.80 12.61
N TYR A 42 4.16 -12.47 12.70
CA TYR A 42 3.54 -11.58 11.71
C TYR A 42 3.95 -11.99 10.30
N ALA A 43 2.98 -12.26 9.44
CA ALA A 43 3.22 -12.76 8.09
C ALA A 43 3.77 -11.65 7.19
N THR A 44 4.75 -11.98 6.35
CA THR A 44 5.26 -11.04 5.36
C THR A 44 4.15 -10.50 4.46
N PRO A 45 3.23 -11.33 3.92
CA PRO A 45 2.10 -10.80 3.14
C PRO A 45 1.22 -9.82 3.93
N ALA A 46 1.04 -10.02 5.23
CA ALA A 46 0.26 -9.11 6.07
C ALA A 46 0.97 -7.76 6.23
N MET A 47 2.28 -7.79 6.46
CA MET A 47 3.09 -6.57 6.54
C MET A 47 3.03 -5.79 5.23
N ILE A 48 3.15 -6.48 4.11
CA ILE A 48 3.07 -5.86 2.79
C ILE A 48 1.69 -5.25 2.57
N ALA A 49 0.63 -5.95 2.94
CA ALA A 49 -0.73 -5.42 2.84
C ALA A 49 -0.90 -4.13 3.66
N LEU A 50 -0.28 -4.08 4.84
CA LEU A 50 -0.32 -2.88 5.68
C LEU A 50 0.42 -1.71 5.01
N MET A 51 1.58 -1.99 4.41
CA MET A 51 2.34 -1.00 3.64
C MET A 51 1.55 -0.49 2.44
N GLU A 52 0.91 -1.40 1.69
CA GLU A 52 0.06 -1.03 0.57
C GLU A 52 -1.10 -0.16 1.02
N GLY A 53 -1.73 -0.51 2.15
CA GLY A 53 -2.83 0.26 2.71
C GLY A 53 -2.42 1.67 3.09
N ALA A 54 -1.22 1.85 3.63
CA ALA A 54 -0.70 3.18 3.96
C ALA A 54 -0.50 4.02 2.67
N ALA A 55 0.10 3.44 1.64
CA ALA A 55 0.31 4.11 0.37
C ALA A 55 -1.02 4.45 -0.32
N PHE A 56 -1.95 3.50 -0.32
CA PHE A 56 -3.29 3.69 -0.86
C PHE A 56 -3.97 4.88 -0.16
N SER A 57 -3.94 4.91 1.18
CA SER A 57 -4.58 5.97 1.97
C SER A 57 -4.00 7.34 1.67
N ALA A 58 -2.68 7.42 1.48
CA ALA A 58 -2.02 8.69 1.18
C ALA A 58 -2.56 9.31 -0.12
N ALA A 59 -2.67 8.52 -1.17
CA ALA A 59 -3.14 9.00 -2.47
C ALA A 59 -4.66 9.21 -2.48
N GLU A 60 -5.41 8.27 -1.91
CA GLU A 60 -6.87 8.29 -1.94
C GLU A 60 -7.44 9.54 -1.29
N ALA A 61 -6.79 10.04 -0.23
CA ALA A 61 -7.24 11.23 0.49
C ALA A 61 -7.28 12.47 -0.39
N LEU A 62 -6.47 12.53 -1.45
CA LEU A 62 -6.35 13.71 -2.30
C LEU A 62 -6.90 13.51 -3.72
N LEU A 63 -7.15 12.29 -4.13
CA LEU A 63 -7.67 12.05 -5.49
C LEU A 63 -9.14 12.46 -5.60
N PRO A 64 -9.54 12.99 -6.76
CA PRO A 64 -10.94 13.31 -7.00
C PRO A 64 -11.81 12.06 -7.01
N GLN A 65 -13.10 12.26 -6.76
CA GLN A 65 -14.06 11.16 -6.81
C GLN A 65 -14.01 10.43 -8.16
N GLY A 66 -14.04 9.11 -8.11
CA GLY A 66 -13.98 8.28 -9.31
C GLY A 66 -12.57 7.83 -9.66
N TRP A 67 -11.55 8.39 -9.02
CA TRP A 67 -10.16 8.04 -9.21
C TRP A 67 -9.63 7.29 -8.00
N SER A 68 -8.73 6.33 -8.26
CA SER A 68 -8.10 5.53 -7.21
C SER A 68 -6.73 5.07 -7.69
N THR A 69 -6.10 4.20 -6.92
CA THR A 69 -4.81 3.61 -7.31
C THR A 69 -4.84 2.11 -7.10
N VAL A 70 -4.04 1.41 -7.92
CA VAL A 70 -3.80 -0.03 -7.76
C VAL A 70 -2.31 -0.25 -7.58
N GLY A 71 -1.93 -1.29 -6.84
CA GLY A 71 -0.53 -1.66 -6.65
C GLY A 71 0.04 -2.30 -7.91
N THR A 72 1.27 -1.97 -8.25
CA THR A 72 1.93 -2.47 -9.46
C THR A 72 3.28 -3.12 -9.17
N GLU A 73 3.94 -2.75 -8.08
CA GLU A 73 5.27 -3.24 -7.78
C GLU A 73 5.53 -3.20 -6.29
N LEU A 74 6.23 -4.20 -5.81
CA LEU A 74 6.69 -4.28 -4.42
C LEU A 74 8.10 -4.82 -4.38
N ASN A 75 8.98 -4.08 -3.73
CA ASN A 75 10.36 -4.50 -3.49
C ASN A 75 10.66 -4.23 -2.03
N VAL A 76 10.37 -5.23 -1.18
CA VAL A 76 10.33 -5.06 0.28
C VAL A 76 11.13 -6.16 0.95
N LYS A 77 11.82 -5.80 2.04
CA LYS A 77 12.50 -6.75 2.91
C LYS A 77 11.80 -6.79 4.24
N HIS A 78 11.57 -7.99 4.75
CA HIS A 78 11.06 -8.24 6.08
C HIS A 78 12.27 -8.48 6.98
N LEU A 79 12.62 -7.51 7.80
CA LEU A 79 13.90 -7.47 8.50
C LEU A 79 13.88 -8.14 9.88
N SER A 80 12.72 -8.17 10.54
CA SER A 80 12.60 -8.66 11.90
C SER A 80 11.20 -9.25 12.12
N ALA A 81 11.14 -10.35 12.83
CA ALA A 81 9.88 -11.03 13.14
C ALA A 81 9.16 -10.33 14.30
N THR A 82 7.84 -10.37 14.29
CA THR A 82 6.99 -9.77 15.32
C THR A 82 6.04 -10.85 15.87
N PRO A 83 5.95 -11.00 17.21
CA PRO A 83 5.05 -11.97 17.81
C PRO A 83 3.60 -11.53 17.76
N THR A 84 2.68 -12.50 17.94
CA THR A 84 1.26 -12.19 18.08
C THR A 84 1.00 -11.30 19.28
N GLY A 85 -0.02 -10.47 19.19
CA GLY A 85 -0.43 -9.55 20.25
C GLY A 85 0.23 -8.18 20.20
N MET A 86 1.32 -8.05 19.48
CA MET A 86 2.04 -6.77 19.37
C MET A 86 1.40 -5.89 18.30
N LYS A 87 1.45 -4.58 18.51
CA LYS A 87 0.99 -3.61 17.51
C LYS A 87 2.07 -3.36 16.47
N VAL A 88 1.63 -3.19 15.23
CA VAL A 88 2.51 -2.84 14.12
C VAL A 88 1.91 -1.66 13.38
N TYR A 89 2.77 -0.85 12.75
CA TYR A 89 2.31 0.21 11.86
C TYR A 89 3.22 0.31 10.66
N ALA A 90 2.65 0.78 9.55
CA ALA A 90 3.40 1.05 8.33
C ALA A 90 3.25 2.51 7.96
N ARG A 91 4.30 3.06 7.39
CA ARG A 91 4.33 4.42 6.87
C ARG A 91 4.70 4.37 5.39
N ALA A 92 3.96 5.10 4.58
CA ALA A 92 4.27 5.26 3.16
C ALA A 92 4.49 6.74 2.87
N GLU A 93 5.52 7.03 2.10
CA GLU A 93 5.83 8.40 1.69
C GLU A 93 6.03 8.43 0.19
N LEU A 94 5.32 9.33 -0.49
CA LEU A 94 5.46 9.49 -1.94
C LEU A 94 6.82 10.06 -2.27
N LEU A 95 7.58 9.33 -3.08
CA LEU A 95 8.91 9.75 -3.53
C LEU A 95 8.83 10.52 -4.85
N GLY A 96 7.91 10.13 -5.72
CA GLY A 96 7.78 10.77 -7.01
C GLY A 96 6.54 10.32 -7.76
N ILE A 97 6.23 11.08 -8.78
CA ILE A 97 5.11 10.81 -9.66
C ILE A 97 5.53 11.06 -11.11
N ASP A 98 5.20 10.11 -11.99
CA ASP A 98 5.46 10.22 -13.42
C ASP A 98 4.15 9.91 -14.14
N GLY A 99 3.43 10.98 -14.53
CA GLY A 99 2.09 10.82 -15.09
C GLY A 99 1.14 10.23 -14.06
N ARG A 100 0.77 8.96 -14.24
CA ARG A 100 -0.10 8.22 -13.32
C ARG A 100 0.66 7.21 -12.47
N ALA A 101 1.97 7.07 -12.68
CA ALA A 101 2.79 6.13 -11.92
C ALA A 101 3.32 6.80 -10.66
N LEU A 102 3.07 6.18 -9.52
CA LEU A 102 3.49 6.66 -8.21
C LEU A 102 4.56 5.75 -7.63
N SER A 103 5.59 6.34 -7.05
CA SER A 103 6.65 5.60 -6.34
C SER A 103 6.63 6.00 -4.88
N PHE A 104 6.50 5.01 -4.00
CA PHE A 104 6.46 5.20 -2.55
C PHE A 104 7.65 4.55 -1.88
N LYS A 105 8.14 5.19 -0.83
CA LYS A 105 8.97 4.55 0.18
C LYS A 105 8.02 3.97 1.23
N VAL A 106 8.22 2.71 1.61
CA VAL A 106 7.40 2.07 2.64
C VAL A 106 8.28 1.52 3.74
N GLU A 107 7.79 1.64 4.97
CA GLU A 107 8.46 1.14 6.17
C GLU A 107 7.41 0.55 7.09
N ALA A 108 7.80 -0.44 7.88
CA ALA A 108 6.93 -1.00 8.89
C ALA A 108 7.71 -1.17 10.20
N PHE A 109 7.01 -1.02 11.31
CA PHE A 109 7.56 -1.02 12.65
C PHE A 109 6.67 -1.81 13.59
N ASP A 110 7.27 -2.48 14.55
CA ASP A 110 6.54 -3.01 15.71
C ASP A 110 6.88 -2.17 16.94
N GLU A 111 6.52 -2.64 18.12
CA GLU A 111 6.75 -1.88 19.37
C GLU A 111 8.22 -1.80 19.76
N VAL A 112 9.09 -2.59 19.14
CA VAL A 112 10.52 -2.62 19.43
C VAL A 112 11.32 -1.80 18.42
N GLY A 113 10.94 -1.81 17.14
CA GLY A 113 11.67 -1.10 16.11
C GLY A 113 11.20 -1.45 14.69
N LYS A 114 12.05 -1.13 13.74
CA LYS A 114 11.75 -1.37 12.32
C LYS A 114 11.73 -2.86 12.02
N ILE A 115 10.68 -3.32 11.33
CA ILE A 115 10.52 -4.72 10.93
C ILE A 115 10.55 -4.91 9.42
N GLY A 116 10.41 -3.85 8.63
CA GLY A 116 10.45 -3.97 7.18
C GLY A 116 10.65 -2.63 6.51
N GLU A 117 11.12 -2.68 5.25
CA GLU A 117 11.32 -1.47 4.46
C GLU A 117 11.40 -1.82 2.98
N GLY A 118 11.17 -0.85 2.13
CA GLY A 118 11.33 -1.03 0.70
C GLY A 118 10.65 0.06 -0.12
N THR A 119 10.35 -0.29 -1.36
CA THR A 119 9.66 0.61 -2.29
C THR A 119 8.41 -0.08 -2.81
N HIS A 120 7.44 0.76 -3.22
CA HIS A 120 6.14 0.30 -3.68
C HIS A 120 5.65 1.22 -4.79
N GLY A 121 5.27 0.62 -5.91
CA GLY A 121 4.71 1.33 -7.02
C GLY A 121 3.19 1.20 -7.04
N ARG A 122 2.50 2.30 -7.39
CA ARG A 122 1.06 2.31 -7.60
C ARG A 122 0.75 3.06 -8.88
N PHE A 123 -0.43 2.82 -9.43
CA PHE A 123 -0.85 3.47 -10.67
C PHE A 123 -2.25 4.05 -10.49
N ILE A 124 -2.41 5.30 -10.90
CA ILE A 124 -3.69 6.02 -10.81
C ILE A 124 -4.62 5.50 -11.90
N ILE A 125 -5.83 5.12 -11.52
CA ILE A 125 -6.82 4.60 -12.46
C ILE A 125 -8.15 5.32 -12.26
N GLU A 126 -8.94 5.37 -13.32
CA GLU A 126 -10.34 5.75 -13.22
C GLU A 126 -11.11 4.47 -12.92
N ALA A 127 -11.73 4.41 -11.75
CA ALA A 127 -12.27 3.17 -11.20
C ALA A 127 -13.24 2.44 -12.13
N GLU A 128 -14.20 3.16 -12.70
CA GLU A 128 -15.21 2.54 -13.58
C GLU A 128 -14.60 1.96 -14.86
N LYS A 129 -13.73 2.72 -15.51
CA LYS A 129 -13.08 2.26 -16.76
C LYS A 129 -12.14 1.10 -16.49
N PHE A 130 -11.40 1.18 -15.40
CA PHE A 130 -10.48 0.13 -15.01
C PHE A 130 -11.23 -1.17 -14.73
N LEU A 131 -12.30 -1.10 -13.95
CA LEU A 131 -13.07 -2.28 -13.57
C LEU A 131 -13.76 -2.91 -14.80
N ALA A 132 -14.30 -2.09 -15.69
CA ALA A 132 -14.92 -2.58 -16.93
C ALA A 132 -13.90 -3.35 -17.78
N LYS A 133 -12.67 -2.83 -17.88
CA LYS A 133 -11.61 -3.49 -18.62
C LYS A 133 -11.21 -4.81 -17.99
N VAL A 134 -11.11 -4.84 -16.66
CA VAL A 134 -10.77 -6.06 -15.93
C VAL A 134 -11.86 -7.11 -16.12
N GLU A 135 -13.13 -6.71 -15.99
CA GLU A 135 -14.26 -7.63 -16.17
C GLU A 135 -14.29 -8.26 -17.57
N SER A 136 -13.81 -7.55 -18.58
CA SER A 136 -13.79 -8.08 -19.96
C SER A 136 -12.89 -9.31 -20.08
N LYS A 137 -11.95 -9.52 -19.18
CA LYS A 137 -11.10 -10.71 -19.18
C LYS A 137 -11.85 -12.00 -18.86
N GLY A 138 -12.95 -11.89 -18.13
CA GLY A 138 -13.75 -13.03 -17.73
C GLY A 138 -14.73 -13.52 -18.76
N LYS A 139 -14.74 -12.91 -19.93
CA LYS A 139 -15.73 -13.21 -21.01
C LYS A 139 -15.10 -13.87 -22.22
#